data_a40b11f42141d914efefde6824dc9606
#
_entry.id   a40b11f42141d914efefde6824dc9606
#
_cell.length_a   1.000
_cell.length_b   1.000
_cell.length_c   1.000
_cell.angle_alpha   90.00
_cell.angle_beta   90.00
_cell.angle_gamma   90.00
#
_symmetry.space_group_name_H-M   'P 1'
#
loop_
_entity.id
_entity.type
_entity.pdbx_description
1 polymer ?
#
loop_
_entity_poly.entity_id
_entity_poly.type
_entity_poly.pdbx_seq_one_letter_code
_entity_poly.pdbx_strand_id
1 'polypeptide(L)'
;DHETRDEIMVPSRLEKRLVNIFLNRTQISDPYLCEKGMRNLRAARSLGSAACRGALNRLAVQDLGGSRSTLAGARERLRFIELKRLLTLAVEEALWVEEDALHYTEENYLRLFDRPFTGDGVDAFFAFLGIQGRASADGPSLVPKKILWLADESGEIMVDLVIIRLLARLGHKVVVAFKDGPV
;
A
#
# COMPACT_ATOMS: atom_id res chain seq x y z
N ASP A 1 40.72 34.27 -0.13
CA ASP A 1 40.11 33.21 -0.99
C ASP A 1 38.94 32.62 -0.25
N HIS A 2 37.76 33.21 -0.45
CA HIS A 2 36.50 32.61 -0.01
C HIS A 2 36.08 31.65 -1.11
N GLU A 3 36.37 30.37 -0.96
CA GLU A 3 35.73 29.30 -1.68
C GLU A 3 34.23 29.32 -1.27
N THR A 4 33.41 29.88 -2.09
CA THR A 4 31.96 29.68 -2.06
C THR A 4 31.72 28.19 -2.35
N ARG A 5 31.58 27.39 -1.27
CA ARG A 5 30.98 26.07 -1.38
C ARG A 5 29.59 26.27 -1.91
N ASP A 6 29.35 25.94 -3.18
CA ASP A 6 28.02 25.72 -3.71
C ASP A 6 27.39 24.60 -2.91
N GLU A 7 26.65 24.95 -1.86
CA GLU A 7 25.82 23.99 -1.14
C GLU A 7 24.76 23.52 -2.12
N ILE A 8 24.92 22.33 -2.65
CA ILE A 8 23.91 21.65 -3.43
C ILE A 8 22.66 21.58 -2.55
N MET A 9 21.70 22.44 -2.84
CA MET A 9 20.44 22.47 -2.09
C MET A 9 19.62 21.22 -2.42
N VAL A 10 19.59 20.28 -1.49
CA VAL A 10 18.74 19.08 -1.61
C VAL A 10 17.30 19.52 -1.46
N PRO A 11 16.41 19.27 -2.45
CA PRO A 11 15.02 19.74 -2.44
C PRO A 11 14.27 19.44 -1.13
N SER A 12 14.45 18.26 -0.57
CA SER A 12 13.84 17.85 0.71
C SER A 12 14.29 18.69 1.92
N ARG A 13 15.53 19.23 1.90
CA ARG A 13 16.00 20.13 2.96
C ARG A 13 15.36 21.52 2.84
N LEU A 14 15.18 21.98 1.59
CA LEU A 14 14.51 23.25 1.32
C LEU A 14 13.05 23.20 1.76
N GLU A 15 12.34 22.14 1.39
CA GLU A 15 10.96 21.90 1.77
C GLU A 15 10.80 21.87 3.30
N LYS A 16 11.59 21.08 3.99
CA LYS A 16 11.60 21.03 5.46
C LYS A 16 11.87 22.39 6.10
N ARG A 17 12.78 23.19 5.52
CA ARG A 17 13.07 24.54 6.02
C ARG A 17 11.88 25.48 5.80
N LEU A 18 11.22 25.43 4.66
CA LEU A 18 10.02 26.23 4.38
C LEU A 18 8.88 25.88 5.32
N VAL A 19 8.61 24.59 5.51
CA VAL A 19 7.60 24.11 6.47
C VAL A 19 7.92 24.63 7.88
N ASN A 20 9.15 24.51 8.36
CA ASN A 20 9.55 25.01 9.67
C ASN A 20 9.36 26.53 9.80
N ILE A 21 9.69 27.30 8.75
CA ILE A 21 9.45 28.76 8.75
C ILE A 21 7.96 29.06 8.83
N PHE A 22 7.13 28.34 8.09
CA PHE A 22 5.67 28.47 8.11
C PHE A 22 5.12 28.16 9.51
N LEU A 23 5.46 27.02 10.10
CA LEU A 23 5.02 26.61 11.44
C LEU A 23 5.39 27.66 12.51
N ASN A 24 6.64 28.15 12.47
CA ASN A 24 7.12 29.17 13.39
C ASN A 24 6.40 30.52 13.23
N ARG A 25 6.03 30.88 11.99
CA ARG A 25 5.36 32.15 11.71
C ARG A 25 3.87 32.12 12.04
N THR A 26 3.21 31.00 11.77
CA THR A 26 1.76 30.87 11.92
C THR A 26 1.35 30.31 13.28
N GLN A 27 2.28 29.70 14.02
CA GLN A 27 2.02 28.96 15.27
C GLN A 27 1.02 27.81 15.09
N ILE A 28 0.82 27.34 13.83
CA ILE A 28 0.01 26.18 13.52
C ILE A 28 0.90 24.94 13.67
N SER A 29 0.56 24.05 14.60
CA SER A 29 1.38 22.86 14.88
C SER A 29 1.37 21.84 13.72
N ASP A 30 0.25 21.69 13.03
CA ASP A 30 0.10 20.82 11.87
C ASP A 30 -0.87 21.45 10.86
N PRO A 31 -0.36 22.03 9.76
CA PRO A 31 -1.20 22.65 8.74
C PRO A 31 -2.06 21.66 7.96
N TYR A 32 -1.70 20.37 7.99
CA TYR A 32 -2.39 19.31 7.26
C TYR A 32 -3.37 18.51 8.13
N LEU A 33 -3.53 18.87 9.41
CA LEU A 33 -4.33 18.08 10.36
C LEU A 33 -5.76 17.78 9.85
N CYS A 34 -6.43 18.79 9.32
CA CYS A 34 -7.80 18.63 8.79
C CYS A 34 -7.82 17.73 7.55
N GLU A 35 -6.83 17.91 6.68
CA GLU A 35 -6.73 17.13 5.44
C GLU A 35 -6.40 15.67 5.71
N LYS A 36 -5.49 15.39 6.65
CA LYS A 36 -5.14 14.04 7.07
C LYS A 36 -6.36 13.23 7.51
N GLY A 37 -7.22 13.82 8.33
CA GLY A 37 -8.47 13.18 8.76
C GLY A 37 -9.42 12.87 7.62
N MET A 38 -9.55 13.79 6.67
CA MET A 38 -10.41 13.63 5.50
C MET A 38 -9.88 12.55 4.54
N ARG A 39 -8.58 12.53 4.27
CA ARG A 39 -7.93 11.50 3.45
C ARG A 39 -8.13 10.11 4.06
N ASN A 40 -7.89 9.95 5.35
CA ASN A 40 -8.12 8.68 6.05
C ASN A 40 -9.57 8.23 5.96
N LEU A 41 -10.52 9.15 6.13
CA LEU A 41 -11.95 8.84 6.03
C LEU A 41 -12.36 8.42 4.61
N ARG A 42 -11.85 9.11 3.57
CA ARG A 42 -12.10 8.74 2.17
C ARG A 42 -11.55 7.35 1.87
N ALA A 43 -10.28 7.09 2.20
CA ALA A 43 -9.68 5.77 2.03
C ALA A 43 -10.47 4.67 2.75
N ALA A 44 -10.86 4.90 4.00
CA ALA A 44 -11.67 3.94 4.76
C ALA A 44 -13.04 3.66 4.10
N ARG A 45 -13.70 4.70 3.58
CA ARG A 45 -14.98 4.55 2.85
C ARG A 45 -14.80 3.80 1.54
N SER A 46 -13.76 4.12 0.76
CA SER A 46 -13.43 3.42 -0.49
C SER A 46 -13.19 1.93 -0.23
N LEU A 47 -12.34 1.58 0.74
CA LEU A 47 -12.07 0.19 1.15
C LEU A 47 -13.32 -0.52 1.69
N GLY A 48 -14.16 0.20 2.44
CA GLY A 48 -15.41 -0.32 3.02
C GLY A 48 -16.57 -0.42 2.03
N SER A 49 -16.44 0.11 0.81
CA SER A 49 -17.49 0.09 -0.19
C SER A 49 -17.84 -1.34 -0.65
N ALA A 50 -19.09 -1.57 -1.01
CA ALA A 50 -19.52 -2.85 -1.58
C ALA A 50 -18.78 -3.16 -2.88
N ALA A 51 -18.50 -2.14 -3.69
CA ALA A 51 -17.77 -2.23 -4.95
C ALA A 51 -16.33 -2.70 -4.74
N CYS A 52 -15.58 -2.06 -3.82
CA CYS A 52 -14.21 -2.46 -3.51
C CYS A 52 -14.15 -3.90 -2.96
N ARG A 53 -15.01 -4.22 -2.00
CA ARG A 53 -15.07 -5.57 -1.42
C ARG A 53 -15.50 -6.62 -2.44
N GLY A 54 -16.44 -6.31 -3.32
CA GLY A 54 -16.83 -7.16 -4.44
C GLY A 54 -15.65 -7.47 -5.35
N ALA A 55 -14.94 -6.43 -5.78
CA ALA A 55 -13.76 -6.57 -6.63
C ALA A 55 -12.62 -7.33 -5.95
N LEU A 56 -12.32 -7.03 -4.66
CA LEU A 56 -11.28 -7.75 -3.91
C LEU A 56 -11.54 -9.24 -3.77
N ASN A 57 -12.81 -9.64 -3.63
CA ASN A 57 -13.22 -11.03 -3.45
C ASN A 57 -13.58 -11.74 -4.76
N ARG A 58 -13.65 -11.02 -5.87
CA ARG A 58 -13.97 -11.62 -7.17
C ARG A 58 -12.82 -12.49 -7.66
N LEU A 59 -13.13 -13.76 -7.87
CA LEU A 59 -12.18 -14.75 -8.37
C LEU A 59 -12.73 -15.38 -9.65
N ALA A 60 -11.87 -15.50 -10.66
CA ALA A 60 -12.16 -16.32 -11.82
C ALA A 60 -11.67 -17.76 -11.59
N VAL A 61 -12.27 -18.73 -12.24
CA VAL A 61 -11.87 -20.15 -12.09
C VAL A 61 -10.40 -20.36 -12.46
N GLN A 62 -9.90 -19.62 -13.46
CA GLN A 62 -8.49 -19.62 -13.85
C GLN A 62 -7.57 -19.11 -12.74
N ASP A 63 -8.02 -18.22 -11.88
CA ASP A 63 -7.24 -17.69 -10.75
C ASP A 63 -6.92 -18.78 -9.73
N LEU A 64 -7.74 -19.81 -9.64
CA LEU A 64 -7.55 -20.95 -8.74
C LEU A 64 -6.70 -22.07 -9.34
N GLY A 65 -6.24 -21.92 -10.59
CA GLY A 65 -5.35 -22.91 -11.24
C GLY A 65 -6.06 -24.05 -11.94
N GLY A 66 -7.37 -23.93 -12.13
CA GLY A 66 -8.19 -24.94 -12.82
C GLY A 66 -8.41 -26.22 -12.01
N SER A 67 -8.96 -27.26 -12.64
CA SER A 67 -9.42 -28.49 -12.00
C SER A 67 -8.31 -29.40 -11.44
N ARG A 68 -7.04 -29.12 -11.71
CA ARG A 68 -5.88 -29.89 -11.23
C ARG A 68 -5.14 -29.25 -10.04
N SER A 69 -5.65 -28.13 -9.52
CA SER A 69 -5.01 -27.44 -8.41
C SER A 69 -5.26 -28.16 -7.09
N THR A 70 -4.20 -28.33 -6.29
CA THR A 70 -4.34 -28.78 -4.89
C THR A 70 -4.93 -27.66 -4.03
N LEU A 71 -5.53 -28.03 -2.88
CA LEU A 71 -6.04 -27.04 -1.93
C LEU A 71 -4.94 -26.08 -1.46
N ALA A 72 -3.72 -26.59 -1.27
CA ALA A 72 -2.56 -25.78 -0.89
C ALA A 72 -2.20 -24.78 -1.99
N GLY A 73 -2.15 -25.21 -3.25
CA GLY A 73 -1.88 -24.33 -4.39
C GLY A 73 -2.96 -23.28 -4.60
N ALA A 74 -4.24 -23.63 -4.41
CA ALA A 74 -5.33 -22.67 -4.48
C ALA A 74 -5.20 -21.60 -3.37
N ARG A 75 -4.88 -21.97 -2.13
CA ARG A 75 -4.63 -21.04 -1.03
C ARG A 75 -3.48 -20.08 -1.33
N GLU A 76 -2.41 -20.57 -1.90
CA GLU A 76 -1.25 -19.74 -2.24
C GLU A 76 -1.58 -18.71 -3.32
N ARG A 77 -2.31 -19.13 -4.35
CA ARG A 77 -2.81 -18.21 -5.37
C ARG A 77 -3.74 -17.14 -4.80
N LEU A 78 -4.63 -17.52 -3.90
CA LEU A 78 -5.50 -16.56 -3.22
C LEU A 78 -4.69 -15.50 -2.46
N ARG A 79 -3.66 -15.92 -1.71
CA ARG A 79 -2.76 -15.01 -0.99
C ARG A 79 -2.03 -14.06 -1.94
N PHE A 80 -1.55 -14.60 -3.05
CA PHE A 80 -0.89 -13.80 -4.09
C PHE A 80 -1.85 -12.75 -4.66
N ILE A 81 -3.06 -13.16 -5.06
CA ILE A 81 -4.07 -12.26 -5.64
C ILE A 81 -4.50 -11.20 -4.62
N GLU A 82 -4.80 -11.60 -3.38
CA GLU A 82 -5.20 -10.69 -2.32
C GLU A 82 -4.13 -9.63 -2.07
N LEU A 83 -2.88 -10.05 -1.88
CA LEU A 83 -1.77 -9.13 -1.64
C LEU A 83 -1.50 -8.23 -2.86
N LYS A 84 -1.52 -8.77 -4.08
CA LYS A 84 -1.36 -7.99 -5.30
C LYS A 84 -2.40 -6.88 -5.40
N ARG A 85 -3.68 -7.21 -5.19
CA ARG A 85 -4.78 -6.23 -5.23
C ARG A 85 -4.65 -5.16 -4.16
N LEU A 86 -4.27 -5.55 -2.94
CA LEU A 86 -4.04 -4.59 -1.86
C LEU A 86 -2.87 -3.66 -2.15
N LEU A 87 -1.76 -4.17 -2.71
CA LEU A 87 -0.63 -3.34 -3.14
C LEU A 87 -1.04 -2.37 -4.26
N THR A 88 -1.91 -2.80 -5.18
CA THR A 88 -2.47 -1.90 -6.21
C THR A 88 -3.27 -0.76 -5.57
N LEU A 89 -4.08 -1.06 -4.54
CA LEU A 89 -4.84 -0.02 -3.83
C LEU A 89 -3.92 0.92 -3.04
N ALA A 90 -2.81 0.44 -2.49
CA ALA A 90 -1.87 1.25 -1.72
C ALA A 90 -1.15 2.32 -2.56
N VAL A 91 -1.05 2.13 -3.86
CA VAL A 91 -0.44 3.10 -4.78
C VAL A 91 -1.47 3.94 -5.56
N GLU A 92 -2.75 3.76 -5.30
CA GLU A 92 -3.83 4.49 -5.97
C GLU A 92 -4.26 5.70 -5.13
N GLU A 93 -3.54 6.79 -5.27
CA GLU A 93 -3.74 8.04 -4.53
C GLU A 93 -5.17 8.60 -4.67
N ALA A 94 -5.83 8.39 -5.81
CA ALA A 94 -7.20 8.82 -6.03
C ALA A 94 -8.17 8.36 -4.94
N LEU A 95 -7.92 7.19 -4.31
CA LEU A 95 -8.80 6.63 -3.27
C LEU A 95 -8.94 7.50 -2.03
N TRP A 96 -7.99 8.40 -1.76
CA TRP A 96 -8.03 9.28 -0.60
C TRP A 96 -7.93 10.77 -0.93
N VAL A 97 -7.50 11.12 -2.14
CA VAL A 97 -7.42 12.51 -2.59
C VAL A 97 -8.70 12.94 -3.30
N GLU A 98 -9.22 12.10 -4.19
CA GLU A 98 -10.35 12.43 -5.06
C GLU A 98 -11.69 12.01 -4.47
N GLU A 99 -12.70 12.89 -4.53
CA GLU A 99 -14.07 12.56 -4.12
C GLU A 99 -14.74 11.56 -5.05
N ASP A 100 -14.41 11.61 -6.33
CA ASP A 100 -14.97 10.73 -7.35
C ASP A 100 -14.64 9.25 -7.09
N ALA A 101 -13.54 8.97 -6.42
CA ALA A 101 -13.18 7.60 -6.04
C ALA A 101 -14.20 6.95 -5.09
N LEU A 102 -14.98 7.72 -4.35
CA LEU A 102 -16.08 7.20 -3.52
C LEU A 102 -17.22 6.60 -4.34
N HIS A 103 -17.31 6.93 -5.63
CA HIS A 103 -18.31 6.45 -6.57
C HIS A 103 -17.79 5.35 -7.50
N TYR A 104 -16.58 4.84 -7.24
CA TYR A 104 -16.02 3.75 -8.03
C TYR A 104 -16.92 2.52 -7.97
N THR A 105 -17.18 1.98 -9.16
CA THR A 105 -17.89 0.71 -9.33
C THR A 105 -16.95 -0.46 -9.15
N GLU A 106 -17.47 -1.67 -9.02
CA GLU A 106 -16.66 -2.91 -9.00
C GLU A 106 -15.77 -3.00 -10.24
N GLU A 107 -16.29 -2.61 -11.42
CA GLU A 107 -15.55 -2.60 -12.67
C GLU A 107 -14.36 -1.63 -12.66
N ASN A 108 -14.49 -0.47 -12.00
CA ASN A 108 -13.36 0.47 -11.85
C ASN A 108 -12.23 -0.19 -11.05
N TYR A 109 -12.54 -0.84 -9.92
CA TYR A 109 -11.55 -1.55 -9.12
C TYR A 109 -10.91 -2.71 -9.88
N LEU A 110 -11.67 -3.49 -10.64
CA LEU A 110 -11.13 -4.58 -11.46
C LEU A 110 -10.12 -4.06 -12.49
N ARG A 111 -10.43 -2.94 -13.15
CA ARG A 111 -9.49 -2.28 -14.07
C ARG A 111 -8.21 -1.80 -13.37
N LEU A 112 -8.31 -1.33 -12.13
CA LEU A 112 -7.12 -1.00 -11.34
C LEU A 112 -6.26 -2.24 -11.09
N PHE A 113 -6.87 -3.37 -10.72
CA PHE A 113 -6.17 -4.62 -10.44
C PHE A 113 -5.49 -5.26 -11.67
N ASP A 114 -5.98 -4.92 -12.86
CA ASP A 114 -5.38 -5.38 -14.13
C ASP A 114 -4.16 -4.55 -14.55
N ARG A 115 -3.91 -3.39 -13.91
CA ARG A 115 -2.72 -2.57 -14.19
C ARG A 115 -1.45 -3.33 -13.80
N PRO A 116 -0.44 -3.38 -14.68
CA PRO A 116 0.86 -3.94 -14.32
C PRO A 116 1.60 -3.00 -13.36
N PHE A 117 2.34 -3.57 -12.44
CA PHE A 117 3.33 -2.81 -11.70
C PHE A 117 4.53 -2.49 -12.59
N THR A 118 5.12 -1.31 -12.40
CA THR A 118 6.36 -0.92 -13.08
C THR A 118 7.56 -1.34 -12.24
N GLY A 119 8.56 -1.94 -12.92
CA GLY A 119 9.76 -2.44 -12.25
C GLY A 119 9.57 -3.82 -11.59
N ASP A 120 10.63 -4.29 -10.93
CA ASP A 120 10.76 -5.63 -10.34
C ASP A 120 10.53 -5.66 -8.81
N GLY A 121 10.31 -4.51 -8.19
CA GLY A 121 10.21 -4.38 -6.74
C GLY A 121 9.08 -5.23 -6.13
N VAL A 122 7.93 -5.30 -6.81
CA VAL A 122 6.79 -6.08 -6.34
C VAL A 122 7.08 -7.57 -6.43
N ASP A 123 7.69 -8.03 -7.52
CA ASP A 123 8.06 -9.44 -7.69
C ASP A 123 9.15 -9.83 -6.67
N ALA A 124 10.12 -8.96 -6.42
CA ALA A 124 11.12 -9.15 -5.36
C ALA A 124 10.47 -9.24 -3.97
N PHE A 125 9.46 -8.42 -3.70
CA PHE A 125 8.71 -8.46 -2.44
C PHE A 125 7.94 -9.78 -2.28
N PHE A 126 7.26 -10.25 -3.32
CA PHE A 126 6.59 -11.56 -3.30
C PHE A 126 7.59 -12.71 -3.08
N ALA A 127 8.72 -12.68 -3.78
CA ALA A 127 9.78 -13.66 -3.61
C ALA A 127 10.34 -13.67 -2.18
N PHE A 128 10.56 -12.47 -1.59
CA PHE A 128 10.99 -12.31 -0.20
C PHE A 128 10.00 -12.93 0.78
N LEU A 129 8.69 -12.75 0.56
CA LEU A 129 7.64 -13.33 1.40
C LEU A 129 7.47 -14.84 1.19
N GLY A 130 8.06 -15.41 0.16
CA GLY A 130 7.85 -16.81 -0.23
C GLY A 130 6.46 -17.06 -0.82
N ILE A 131 5.79 -16.01 -1.32
CA ILE A 131 4.50 -16.10 -1.98
C ILE A 131 4.74 -16.22 -3.48
N GLN A 132 4.42 -17.38 -4.04
CA GLN A 132 4.56 -17.63 -5.47
C GLN A 132 3.18 -17.71 -6.11
N GLY A 133 2.97 -17.00 -7.22
CA GLY A 133 1.71 -17.05 -7.98
C GLY A 133 1.47 -18.40 -8.68
N ARG A 134 2.40 -19.34 -8.53
CA ARG A 134 2.31 -20.70 -9.07
C ARG A 134 2.39 -21.71 -7.93
N ALA A 135 1.57 -22.76 -8.00
CA ALA A 135 1.65 -23.85 -7.04
C ALA A 135 3.03 -24.50 -7.09
N SER A 136 3.76 -24.50 -5.97
CA SER A 136 4.98 -25.30 -5.81
C SER A 136 4.57 -26.75 -5.53
N ALA A 137 5.29 -27.72 -6.11
CA ALA A 137 5.07 -29.14 -5.85
C ALA A 137 5.35 -29.50 -4.38
N ASP A 138 6.25 -28.76 -3.73
CA ASP A 138 6.71 -28.99 -2.35
C ASP A 138 5.86 -28.31 -1.27
N GLY A 139 4.79 -27.62 -1.68
CA GLY A 139 3.94 -26.82 -0.79
C GLY A 139 4.57 -25.48 -0.38
N PRO A 140 3.76 -24.53 0.16
CA PRO A 140 4.24 -23.21 0.52
C PRO A 140 5.11 -23.30 1.79
N SER A 141 6.40 -23.04 1.62
CA SER A 141 7.30 -22.80 2.75
C SER A 141 7.26 -21.33 3.13
N LEU A 142 6.17 -20.91 3.80
CA LEU A 142 6.12 -19.56 4.38
C LEU A 142 7.06 -19.51 5.60
N VAL A 143 8.26 -19.00 5.37
CA VAL A 143 9.19 -18.72 6.47
C VAL A 143 8.83 -17.37 7.07
N PRO A 144 8.49 -17.30 8.38
CA PRO A 144 8.19 -16.03 9.04
C PRO A 144 9.30 -15.01 8.85
N LYS A 145 8.95 -13.80 8.45
CA LYS A 145 9.88 -12.68 8.22
C LYS A 145 9.65 -11.59 9.26
N LYS A 146 10.69 -10.79 9.50
CA LYS A 146 10.59 -9.51 10.21
C LYS A 146 10.55 -8.42 9.13
N ILE A 147 9.50 -7.61 9.16
CA ILE A 147 9.24 -6.56 8.17
C ILE A 147 9.18 -5.23 8.91
N LEU A 148 9.95 -4.25 8.46
CA LEU A 148 9.80 -2.86 8.85
C LEU A 148 8.94 -2.18 7.79
N TRP A 149 7.75 -1.73 8.19
CA TRP A 149 6.83 -0.99 7.32
C TRP A 149 6.95 0.49 7.63
N LEU A 150 7.33 1.27 6.63
CA LEU A 150 7.44 2.72 6.76
C LEU A 150 6.15 3.35 6.25
N ALA A 151 5.28 3.77 7.16
CA ALA A 151 4.04 4.45 6.79
C ALA A 151 4.36 5.90 6.41
N ASP A 152 3.91 6.31 5.24
CA ASP A 152 4.26 7.62 4.69
C ASP A 152 3.09 8.61 4.74
N GLU A 153 1.99 8.33 4.07
CA GLU A 153 0.92 9.29 3.85
C GLU A 153 -0.39 8.97 4.58
N SER A 154 -1.15 10.05 4.87
CA SER A 154 -2.53 9.95 5.29
C SER A 154 -3.40 9.47 4.12
N GLY A 155 -4.32 8.55 4.40
CA GLY A 155 -5.10 7.86 3.39
C GLY A 155 -4.46 6.54 2.99
N GLU A 156 -3.23 6.54 2.50
CA GLU A 156 -2.46 5.32 2.22
C GLU A 156 -2.41 4.39 3.42
N ILE A 157 -2.15 4.94 4.61
CA ILE A 157 -2.08 4.17 5.87
C ILE A 157 -3.32 3.28 6.10
N MET A 158 -4.49 3.67 5.62
CA MET A 158 -5.70 2.85 5.77
C MET A 158 -5.62 1.57 4.94
N VAL A 159 -4.99 1.62 3.76
CA VAL A 159 -4.70 0.44 2.93
C VAL A 159 -3.55 -0.36 3.53
N ASP A 160 -2.50 0.31 3.97
CA ASP A 160 -1.34 -0.29 4.65
C ASP A 160 -1.76 -1.14 5.84
N LEU A 161 -2.67 -0.67 6.68
CA LEU A 161 -3.16 -1.43 7.82
C LEU A 161 -3.83 -2.75 7.40
N VAL A 162 -4.50 -2.79 6.25
CA VAL A 162 -5.08 -4.04 5.71
C VAL A 162 -3.96 -4.97 5.25
N ILE A 163 -2.94 -4.46 4.57
CA ILE A 163 -1.77 -5.23 4.13
C ILE A 163 -1.01 -5.77 5.34
N ILE A 164 -0.71 -4.93 6.33
CA ILE A 164 -0.02 -5.31 7.57
C ILE A 164 -0.78 -6.42 8.29
N ARG A 165 -2.11 -6.31 8.38
CA ARG A 165 -2.96 -7.34 8.97
C ARG A 165 -2.89 -8.66 8.18
N LEU A 166 -2.84 -8.60 6.85
CA LEU A 166 -2.66 -9.77 6.00
C LEU A 166 -1.29 -10.41 6.27
N LEU A 167 -0.21 -9.63 6.26
CA LEU A 167 1.15 -10.11 6.53
C LEU A 167 1.26 -10.76 7.93
N ALA A 168 0.64 -10.15 8.95
CA ALA A 168 0.58 -10.73 10.29
C ALA A 168 -0.17 -12.07 10.32
N ARG A 169 -1.31 -12.19 9.60
CA ARG A 169 -2.05 -13.45 9.45
C ARG A 169 -1.24 -14.54 8.73
N LEU A 170 -0.31 -14.14 7.86
CA LEU A 170 0.62 -15.03 7.19
C LEU A 170 1.79 -15.47 8.10
N GLY A 171 1.86 -14.98 9.34
CA GLY A 171 2.87 -15.33 10.32
C GLY A 171 4.11 -14.43 10.32
N HIS A 172 4.12 -13.33 9.53
CA HIS A 172 5.21 -12.37 9.56
C HIS A 172 5.11 -11.44 10.76
N LYS A 173 6.25 -10.99 11.28
CA LYS A 173 6.32 -9.94 12.31
C LYS A 173 6.50 -8.60 11.63
N VAL A 174 5.50 -7.73 11.75
CA VAL A 174 5.56 -6.38 11.16
C VAL A 174 5.75 -5.35 12.26
N VAL A 175 6.73 -4.49 12.07
CA VAL A 175 6.95 -3.29 12.89
C VAL A 175 6.63 -2.09 12.00
N VAL A 176 5.74 -1.23 12.47
CA VAL A 176 5.32 -0.05 11.72
C VAL A 176 6.03 1.16 12.29
N ALA A 177 6.65 1.95 11.43
CA ALA A 177 7.23 3.24 11.76
C ALA A 177 6.44 4.34 11.06
N PHE A 178 6.14 5.39 11.81
CA PHE A 178 5.47 6.60 11.31
C PHE A 178 6.46 7.75 11.28
N LYS A 179 6.25 8.69 10.36
CA LYS A 179 6.98 9.96 10.38
C LYS A 179 6.58 10.75 11.63
N ASP A 180 7.58 11.31 12.30
CA ASP A 180 7.39 12.24 13.41
C ASP A 180 7.33 13.66 12.84
N GLY A 181 6.18 14.32 12.98
CA GLY A 181 5.96 15.69 12.58
C GLY A 181 4.99 15.87 11.41
N PRO A 182 4.65 17.12 11.09
CA PRO A 182 3.79 17.47 9.97
C PRO A 182 4.55 17.24 8.66
N VAL A 183 3.97 16.40 7.82
CA VAL A 183 4.44 16.14 6.46
C VAL A 183 3.26 16.23 5.53
#